data_aef200f33108576182aa47d16172d352
#
_entry.id   aef200f33108576182aa47d16172d352
#
_cell.length_a   1.000
_cell.length_b   1.000
_cell.length_c   1.000
_cell.angle_alpha   90.00
_cell.angle_beta   90.00
_cell.angle_gamma   90.00
#
_symmetry.space_group_name_H-M   'P 1'
#
loop_
_entity.id
_entity.type
_entity.pdbx_description
1 polymer ?
#
loop_
_entity_poly.entity_id
_entity_poly.type
_entity_poly.pdbx_seq_one_letter_code
_entity_poly.pdbx_strand_id
1 'polypeptide(L)'
;RGKRAEAENHLNDILQSLIFERTEKGKDPYWNDTAGQLARGISKLILMMEERLSIKSILDWRHAKMQSGMLQNCFLALSTDSDIYQDLAGFMNLTAENTKTCIASTFDQLTGLFKASKALTEMMSGTTFSMEKIGKERTAIFLVVPDEKTTYHFLAELFISQCYESLLDQADACKGELPVRVNFILEEFC
;
A
#
# COMPACT_ATOMS: atom_id res chain seq x y z
N ARG A 1 13.90 5.74 -15.40
CA ARG A 1 12.51 5.33 -15.78
C ARG A 1 12.17 3.93 -15.23
N GLY A 2 13.07 2.94 -15.29
CA GLY A 2 12.82 1.58 -14.79
C GLY A 2 12.47 1.52 -13.30
N LYS A 3 13.28 2.14 -12.44
CA LYS A 3 13.06 2.14 -10.98
C LYS A 3 11.73 2.76 -10.53
N ARG A 4 11.18 3.70 -11.29
CA ARG A 4 9.89 4.31 -10.96
C ARG A 4 8.72 3.36 -11.29
N ALA A 5 8.76 2.71 -12.45
CA ALA A 5 7.75 1.72 -12.83
C ALA A 5 7.74 0.52 -11.87
N GLU A 6 8.92 0.08 -11.43
CA GLU A 6 9.10 -0.97 -10.43
C GLU A 6 8.51 -0.57 -9.07
N ALA A 7 8.80 0.64 -8.59
CA ALA A 7 8.19 1.18 -7.37
C ALA A 7 6.66 1.34 -7.46
N GLU A 8 6.13 1.69 -8.63
CA GLU A 8 4.69 1.76 -8.88
C GLU A 8 4.04 0.36 -8.87
N ASN A 9 4.71 -0.67 -9.38
CA ASN A 9 4.24 -2.04 -9.30
C ASN A 9 4.19 -2.53 -7.85
N HIS A 10 5.27 -2.39 -7.09
CA HIS A 10 5.29 -2.74 -5.66
C HIS A 10 4.22 -1.99 -4.86
N LEU A 11 3.99 -0.70 -5.18
CA LEU A 11 2.91 0.06 -4.56
C LEU A 11 1.54 -0.54 -4.87
N ASN A 12 1.29 -0.93 -6.11
CA ASN A 12 0.04 -1.57 -6.51
C ASN A 12 -0.17 -2.88 -5.77
N ASP A 13 0.85 -3.72 -5.66
CA ASP A 13 0.79 -5.02 -4.97
C ASP A 13 0.51 -4.83 -3.47
N ILE A 14 1.19 -3.88 -2.83
CA ILE A 14 0.94 -3.52 -1.43
C ILE A 14 -0.50 -3.01 -1.23
N LEU A 15 -0.97 -2.11 -2.08
CA LEU A 15 -2.34 -1.59 -2.00
C LEU A 15 -3.37 -2.68 -2.30
N GLN A 16 -3.08 -3.60 -3.21
CA GLN A 16 -3.90 -4.76 -3.51
C GLN A 16 -4.08 -5.61 -2.25
N SER A 17 -2.99 -6.03 -1.62
CA SER A 17 -3.03 -6.84 -0.40
C SER A 17 -3.69 -6.11 0.78
N LEU A 18 -3.41 -4.82 0.96
CA LEU A 18 -3.96 -4.04 2.07
C LEU A 18 -5.46 -3.72 1.92
N ILE A 19 -5.94 -3.55 0.70
CA ILE A 19 -7.28 -3.03 0.43
C ILE A 19 -8.19 -4.11 -0.14
N PHE A 20 -7.73 -4.87 -1.15
CA PHE A 20 -8.60 -5.76 -1.93
C PHE A 20 -8.74 -7.17 -1.36
N GLU A 21 -7.68 -7.75 -0.82
CA GLU A 21 -7.73 -9.12 -0.26
C GLU A 21 -8.62 -9.24 0.98
N ARG A 22 -8.91 -8.12 1.62
CA ARG A 22 -9.80 -8.03 2.80
C ARG A 22 -11.28 -7.89 2.45
N THR A 23 -11.63 -7.96 1.18
CA THR A 23 -13.00 -7.78 0.73
C THR A 23 -13.82 -9.03 0.99
N GLU A 24 -14.95 -8.88 1.67
CA GLU A 24 -15.92 -9.98 1.83
C GLU A 24 -16.47 -10.42 0.47
N LYS A 25 -16.42 -11.72 0.20
CA LYS A 25 -17.02 -12.31 -1.01
C LYS A 25 -18.51 -11.99 -1.06
N GLY A 26 -18.96 -11.34 -2.14
CA GLY A 26 -20.39 -11.06 -2.39
C GLY A 26 -20.80 -9.59 -2.32
N LYS A 27 -19.90 -8.66 -1.97
CA LYS A 27 -20.17 -7.22 -2.12
C LYS A 27 -19.92 -6.76 -3.56
N ASP A 28 -20.63 -5.72 -3.99
CA ASP A 28 -20.41 -5.07 -5.29
C ASP A 28 -18.96 -4.56 -5.38
N PRO A 29 -18.15 -5.06 -6.33
CA PRO A 29 -16.75 -4.69 -6.45
C PRO A 29 -16.54 -3.20 -6.73
N TYR A 30 -17.53 -2.52 -7.29
CA TYR A 30 -17.44 -1.10 -7.65
C TYR A 30 -16.91 -0.20 -6.52
N TRP A 31 -17.43 -0.40 -5.30
CA TRP A 31 -17.06 0.44 -4.16
C TRP A 31 -15.61 0.24 -3.74
N ASN A 32 -15.17 -1.01 -3.72
CA ASN A 32 -13.81 -1.38 -3.36
C ASN A 32 -12.82 -0.96 -4.44
N ASP A 33 -13.17 -1.20 -5.70
CA ASP A 33 -12.33 -0.83 -6.84
C ASP A 33 -12.12 0.69 -6.89
N THR A 34 -13.20 1.47 -6.70
CA THR A 34 -13.10 2.93 -6.69
C THR A 34 -12.35 3.47 -5.47
N ALA A 35 -12.54 2.86 -4.29
CA ALA A 35 -11.77 3.21 -3.09
C ALA A 35 -10.28 2.86 -3.27
N GLY A 36 -9.96 1.75 -3.93
CA GLY A 36 -8.61 1.35 -4.27
C GLY A 36 -7.95 2.29 -5.29
N GLN A 37 -8.69 2.72 -6.31
CA GLN A 37 -8.22 3.73 -7.27
C GLN A 37 -7.91 5.05 -6.56
N LEU A 38 -8.79 5.48 -5.65
CA LEU A 38 -8.55 6.67 -4.82
C LEU A 38 -7.27 6.53 -3.98
N ALA A 39 -7.06 5.38 -3.34
CA ALA A 39 -5.85 5.12 -2.55
C ALA A 39 -4.58 5.16 -3.42
N ARG A 40 -4.66 4.56 -4.62
CA ARG A 40 -3.56 4.53 -5.60
C ARG A 40 -3.23 5.94 -6.10
N GLY A 41 -4.23 6.71 -6.49
CA GLY A 41 -4.06 8.08 -6.95
C GLY A 41 -3.46 8.99 -5.87
N ILE A 42 -3.93 8.88 -4.62
CA ILE A 42 -3.34 9.58 -3.46
C ILE A 42 -1.87 9.18 -3.27
N SER A 43 -1.56 7.90 -3.32
CA SER A 43 -0.19 7.39 -3.11
C SER A 43 0.77 7.88 -4.19
N LYS A 44 0.37 7.84 -5.46
CA LYS A 44 1.15 8.37 -6.58
C LYS A 44 1.33 9.90 -6.45
N LEU A 45 0.30 10.61 -6.00
CA LEU A 45 0.37 12.06 -5.76
C LEU A 45 1.38 12.40 -4.66
N ILE A 46 1.38 11.65 -3.55
CA ILE A 46 2.38 11.79 -2.48
C ILE A 46 3.80 11.60 -3.03
N LEU A 47 4.02 10.56 -3.83
CA LEU A 47 5.32 10.31 -4.46
C LEU A 47 5.72 11.40 -5.46
N MET A 48 4.76 11.96 -6.22
CA MET A 48 5.01 13.07 -7.14
C MET A 48 5.43 14.34 -6.39
N MET A 49 4.90 14.56 -5.20
CA MET A 49 5.25 15.71 -4.35
C MET A 49 6.52 15.48 -3.53
N GLU A 50 7.23 14.38 -3.76
CA GLU A 50 8.44 13.98 -3.02
C GLU A 50 8.22 13.85 -1.50
N GLU A 51 6.96 13.68 -1.08
CA GLU A 51 6.62 13.38 0.30
C GLU A 51 6.89 11.89 0.59
N ARG A 52 7.17 11.58 1.85
CA ARG A 52 7.35 10.18 2.26
C ARG A 52 6.03 9.42 2.19
N LEU A 53 5.98 8.39 1.34
CA LEU A 53 4.84 7.48 1.27
C LEU A 53 4.79 6.58 2.51
N SER A 54 3.66 6.57 3.18
CA SER A 54 3.36 5.74 4.35
C SER A 54 1.84 5.64 4.54
N ILE A 55 1.38 4.67 5.32
CA ILE A 55 -0.04 4.58 5.69
C ILE A 55 -0.52 5.89 6.34
N LYS A 56 0.32 6.49 7.19
CA LYS A 56 -0.01 7.76 7.84
C LYS A 56 -0.21 8.88 6.83
N SER A 57 0.67 9.03 5.84
CA SER A 57 0.54 10.08 4.82
C SER A 57 -0.68 9.84 3.94
N ILE A 58 -0.99 8.61 3.57
CA ILE A 58 -2.21 8.27 2.81
C ILE A 58 -3.47 8.66 3.60
N LEU A 59 -3.53 8.33 4.88
CA LEU A 59 -4.65 8.71 5.75
C LEU A 59 -4.76 10.22 5.93
N ASP A 60 -3.65 10.94 6.06
CA ASP A 60 -3.63 12.41 6.16
C ASP A 60 -4.17 13.06 4.88
N TRP A 61 -3.73 12.60 3.71
CA TRP A 61 -4.23 13.06 2.43
C TRP A 61 -5.73 12.78 2.26
N ARG A 62 -6.19 11.58 2.65
CA ARG A 62 -7.60 11.22 2.60
C ARG A 62 -8.47 12.08 3.54
N HIS A 63 -7.97 12.47 4.70
CA HIS A 63 -8.75 13.23 5.68
C HIS A 63 -8.43 14.72 5.65
N ALA A 64 -7.29 15.15 6.20
CA ALA A 64 -6.97 16.55 6.37
C ALA A 64 -6.79 17.30 5.04
N LYS A 65 -6.03 16.70 4.10
CA LYS A 65 -5.76 17.35 2.81
C LYS A 65 -6.99 17.38 1.89
N MET A 66 -7.85 16.37 1.95
CA MET A 66 -9.12 16.39 1.23
C MET A 66 -10.09 17.43 1.83
N GLN A 67 -10.23 17.46 3.15
CA GLN A 67 -11.09 18.41 3.84
C GLN A 67 -10.66 19.87 3.63
N SER A 68 -9.37 20.15 3.58
CA SER A 68 -8.83 21.48 3.28
C SER A 68 -8.95 21.91 1.82
N GLY A 69 -9.41 21.03 0.92
CA GLY A 69 -9.46 21.27 -0.52
C GLY A 69 -8.11 21.14 -1.22
N MET A 70 -7.05 20.76 -0.52
CA MET A 70 -5.72 20.61 -1.10
C MET A 70 -5.69 19.52 -2.17
N LEU A 71 -6.32 18.35 -1.92
CA LEU A 71 -6.42 17.26 -2.89
C LEU A 71 -7.15 17.74 -4.17
N GLN A 72 -8.22 18.52 -4.04
CA GLN A 72 -8.95 19.09 -5.17
C GLN A 72 -8.05 20.04 -5.98
N ASN A 73 -7.30 20.92 -5.33
CA ASN A 73 -6.40 21.84 -6.01
C ASN A 73 -5.29 21.10 -6.76
N CYS A 74 -4.70 20.09 -6.15
CA CYS A 74 -3.71 19.23 -6.81
C CYS A 74 -4.32 18.52 -8.02
N PHE A 75 -5.50 17.92 -7.87
CA PHE A 75 -6.20 17.23 -8.96
C PHE A 75 -6.45 18.16 -10.17
N LEU A 76 -6.90 19.38 -9.94
CA LEU A 76 -7.15 20.36 -11.00
C LEU A 76 -5.87 20.82 -11.71
N ALA A 77 -4.72 20.71 -11.07
CA ALA A 77 -3.42 21.05 -11.66
C ALA A 77 -2.79 19.90 -12.46
N LEU A 78 -3.33 18.67 -12.37
CA LEU A 78 -2.82 17.52 -13.10
C LEU A 78 -3.20 17.57 -14.58
N SER A 79 -2.32 17.06 -15.43
CA SER A 79 -2.68 16.74 -16.81
C SER A 79 -3.70 15.60 -16.85
N THR A 80 -4.72 15.72 -17.70
CA THR A 80 -5.73 14.69 -17.89
C THR A 80 -5.17 13.35 -18.39
N ASP A 81 -4.01 13.38 -19.05
CA ASP A 81 -3.32 12.19 -19.56
C ASP A 81 -2.41 11.53 -18.50
N SER A 82 -2.32 12.11 -17.29
CA SER A 82 -1.48 11.53 -16.24
C SER A 82 -2.18 10.36 -15.55
N ASP A 83 -1.40 9.33 -15.21
CA ASP A 83 -1.89 8.16 -14.46
C ASP A 83 -2.52 8.55 -13.12
N ILE A 84 -1.99 9.60 -12.48
CA ILE A 84 -2.51 10.12 -11.21
C ILE A 84 -3.92 10.70 -11.42
N TYR A 85 -4.11 11.47 -12.51
CA TYR A 85 -5.42 12.01 -12.85
C TYR A 85 -6.41 10.88 -13.10
N GLN A 86 -6.04 9.87 -13.87
CA GLN A 86 -6.91 8.74 -14.21
C GLN A 86 -7.34 7.96 -12.94
N ASP A 87 -6.43 7.71 -12.02
CA ASP A 87 -6.74 7.05 -10.76
C ASP A 87 -7.67 7.90 -9.86
N LEU A 88 -7.52 9.21 -9.85
CA LEU A 88 -8.33 10.11 -9.01
C LEU A 88 -9.66 10.49 -9.66
N ALA A 89 -9.76 10.50 -10.98
CA ALA A 89 -10.90 11.03 -11.72
C ALA A 89 -12.23 10.34 -11.39
N GLY A 90 -12.22 9.03 -11.17
CA GLY A 90 -13.39 8.24 -10.79
C GLY A 90 -14.06 8.72 -9.49
N PHE A 91 -13.28 9.30 -8.58
CA PHE A 91 -13.79 9.89 -7.35
C PHE A 91 -14.00 11.43 -7.47
N MET A 92 -13.01 12.13 -8.00
CA MET A 92 -12.97 13.60 -7.97
C MET A 92 -14.05 14.24 -8.88
N ASN A 93 -14.35 13.62 -10.03
CA ASN A 93 -15.33 14.10 -10.99
C ASN A 93 -16.78 13.71 -10.67
N LEU A 94 -17.03 12.93 -9.61
CA LEU A 94 -18.38 12.62 -9.20
C LEU A 94 -19.12 13.90 -8.77
N THR A 95 -20.36 14.03 -9.22
CA THR A 95 -21.26 15.11 -8.81
C THR A 95 -22.23 14.68 -7.70
N ALA A 96 -22.46 13.37 -7.57
CA ALA A 96 -23.36 12.81 -6.57
C ALA A 96 -22.65 12.68 -5.22
N GLU A 97 -22.96 13.56 -4.29
CA GLU A 97 -22.35 13.61 -2.96
C GLU A 97 -22.55 12.30 -2.16
N ASN A 98 -23.70 11.64 -2.30
CA ASN A 98 -23.93 10.35 -1.66
C ASN A 98 -22.96 9.28 -2.16
N THR A 99 -22.69 9.23 -3.46
CA THR A 99 -21.72 8.29 -4.05
C THR A 99 -20.31 8.57 -3.55
N LYS A 100 -19.89 9.83 -3.52
CA LYS A 100 -18.60 10.23 -2.92
C LYS A 100 -18.50 9.77 -1.47
N THR A 101 -19.53 10.00 -0.68
CA THR A 101 -19.57 9.61 0.73
C THR A 101 -19.47 8.09 0.89
N CYS A 102 -20.13 7.30 0.06
CA CYS A 102 -20.04 5.85 0.08
C CYS A 102 -18.63 5.36 -0.25
N ILE A 103 -17.99 5.88 -1.30
CA ILE A 103 -16.60 5.53 -1.66
C ILE A 103 -15.63 5.91 -0.55
N ALA A 104 -15.79 7.12 -0.01
CA ALA A 104 -14.99 7.61 1.09
C ALA A 104 -15.14 6.75 2.35
N SER A 105 -16.36 6.32 2.66
CA SER A 105 -16.65 5.41 3.78
C SER A 105 -16.07 4.02 3.55
N THR A 106 -16.12 3.51 2.32
CA THR A 106 -15.49 2.24 1.95
C THR A 106 -13.98 2.31 2.15
N PHE A 107 -13.32 3.36 1.67
CA PHE A 107 -11.90 3.60 1.94
C PHE A 107 -11.60 3.60 3.44
N ASP A 108 -12.42 4.31 4.21
CA ASP A 108 -12.26 4.40 5.66
C ASP A 108 -12.46 3.07 6.39
N GLN A 109 -13.34 2.19 5.89
CA GLN A 109 -13.53 0.84 6.39
C GLN A 109 -12.32 -0.05 6.08
N LEU A 110 -11.83 -0.03 4.85
CA LEU A 110 -10.66 -0.82 4.41
C LEU A 110 -9.39 -0.43 5.18
N THR A 111 -9.24 0.83 5.53
CA THR A 111 -8.11 1.35 6.31
C THR A 111 -8.38 1.42 7.81
N GLY A 112 -9.54 0.95 8.28
CA GLY A 112 -10.02 1.09 9.65
C GLY A 112 -9.07 0.50 10.70
N LEU A 113 -8.37 -0.59 10.38
CA LEU A 113 -7.38 -1.21 11.27
C LEU A 113 -6.27 -0.23 11.65
N PHE A 114 -5.77 0.53 10.69
CA PHE A 114 -4.70 1.50 10.92
C PHE A 114 -5.21 2.71 11.73
N LYS A 115 -6.44 3.13 11.49
CA LYS A 115 -7.09 4.18 12.31
C LYS A 115 -7.31 3.74 13.75
N ALA A 116 -7.67 2.49 13.97
CA ALA A 116 -7.94 1.93 15.30
C ALA A 116 -6.65 1.71 16.13
N SER A 117 -5.49 1.55 15.49
CA SER A 117 -4.22 1.28 16.15
C SER A 117 -3.14 2.28 15.75
N LYS A 118 -2.93 3.29 16.60
CA LYS A 118 -1.86 4.27 16.41
C LYS A 118 -0.47 3.60 16.35
N ALA A 119 -0.24 2.60 17.21
CA ALA A 119 1.03 1.87 17.23
C ALA A 119 1.28 1.14 15.91
N LEU A 120 0.24 0.52 15.32
CA LEU A 120 0.35 -0.12 14.01
C LEU A 120 0.66 0.91 12.91
N THR A 121 -0.04 2.03 12.91
CA THR A 121 0.19 3.11 11.94
C THR A 121 1.61 3.68 12.04
N GLU A 122 2.12 3.88 13.24
CA GLU A 122 3.49 4.32 13.48
C GLU A 122 4.52 3.27 13.01
N MET A 123 4.30 2.00 13.31
CA MET A 123 5.14 0.90 12.86
C MET A 123 5.20 0.83 11.32
N MET A 124 4.06 0.90 10.65
CA MET A 124 3.96 0.88 9.18
C MET A 124 4.43 2.17 8.51
N SER A 125 4.64 3.23 9.27
CA SER A 125 5.14 4.51 8.76
C SER A 125 6.65 4.68 8.93
N GLY A 126 7.32 3.74 9.60
CA GLY A 126 8.76 3.72 9.84
C GLY A 126 9.45 2.60 9.06
N THR A 127 10.72 2.80 8.72
CA THR A 127 11.59 1.76 8.19
C THR A 127 12.78 1.62 9.12
N THR A 128 12.95 0.45 9.75
CA THR A 128 14.04 0.17 10.69
C THR A 128 15.14 -0.66 10.05
N PHE A 129 14.86 -1.31 8.93
CA PHE A 129 15.83 -2.06 8.15
C PHE A 129 15.50 -1.98 6.65
N SER A 130 16.45 -2.34 5.79
CA SER A 130 16.24 -2.40 4.34
C SER A 130 16.11 -3.85 3.89
N MET A 131 15.05 -4.19 3.15
CA MET A 131 14.90 -5.51 2.52
C MET A 131 16.03 -5.80 1.54
N GLU A 132 16.62 -4.79 0.90
CA GLU A 132 17.75 -4.94 -0.01
C GLU A 132 19.02 -5.52 0.66
N LYS A 133 19.09 -5.53 2.00
CA LYS A 133 20.20 -6.16 2.73
C LYS A 133 20.04 -7.66 2.89
N ILE A 134 18.78 -8.14 2.86
CA ILE A 134 18.49 -9.58 2.94
C ILE A 134 19.03 -10.22 1.65
N GLY A 135 19.76 -11.32 1.79
CA GLY A 135 20.41 -11.97 0.64
C GLY A 135 21.77 -11.39 0.22
N LYS A 136 22.16 -10.22 0.74
CA LYS A 136 23.51 -9.64 0.58
C LYS A 136 24.36 -9.76 1.83
N GLU A 137 23.73 -9.63 2.99
CA GLU A 137 24.38 -9.71 4.31
C GLU A 137 23.77 -10.88 5.11
N ARG A 138 24.55 -11.45 6.02
CA ARG A 138 24.04 -12.47 6.95
C ARG A 138 23.05 -11.82 7.91
N THR A 139 21.76 -12.06 7.68
CA THR A 139 20.67 -11.45 8.42
C THR A 139 19.72 -12.54 8.93
N ALA A 140 19.25 -12.43 10.17
CA ALA A 140 18.15 -13.23 10.71
C ALA A 140 16.97 -12.31 11.03
N ILE A 141 15.79 -12.66 10.52
CA ILE A 141 14.55 -11.94 10.78
C ILE A 141 13.61 -12.88 11.53
N PHE A 142 13.12 -12.43 12.67
CA PHE A 142 12.11 -13.13 13.45
C PHE A 142 10.80 -12.37 13.37
N LEU A 143 9.81 -12.95 12.70
CA LEU A 143 8.47 -12.41 12.59
C LEU A 143 7.58 -13.17 13.56
N VAL A 144 7.20 -12.51 14.64
CA VAL A 144 6.33 -13.10 15.68
C VAL A 144 4.94 -12.53 15.54
N VAL A 145 3.98 -13.38 15.21
CA VAL A 145 2.57 -13.01 15.07
C VAL A 145 1.78 -13.74 16.15
N PRO A 146 0.97 -13.04 16.97
CA PRO A 146 0.15 -13.70 17.97
C PRO A 146 -0.97 -14.54 17.31
N ASP A 147 -1.06 -15.83 17.62
CA ASP A 147 -2.06 -16.75 17.07
C ASP A 147 -3.50 -16.29 17.32
N GLU A 148 -3.73 -15.68 18.47
CA GLU A 148 -5.05 -15.20 18.88
C GLU A 148 -5.55 -14.00 18.06
N LYS A 149 -4.66 -13.31 17.29
CA LYS A 149 -4.97 -12.08 16.56
C LYS A 149 -4.83 -12.26 15.05
N THR A 150 -5.74 -13.04 14.47
CA THR A 150 -5.81 -13.24 13.00
C THR A 150 -5.86 -11.94 12.19
N THR A 151 -6.29 -10.84 12.83
CA THR A 151 -6.36 -9.51 12.22
C THR A 151 -5.02 -9.02 11.66
N TYR A 152 -3.89 -9.53 12.15
CA TYR A 152 -2.55 -9.13 11.73
C TYR A 152 -1.86 -10.13 10.79
N HIS A 153 -2.46 -11.30 10.52
CA HIS A 153 -1.86 -12.33 9.67
C HIS A 153 -1.54 -11.81 8.27
N PHE A 154 -2.44 -10.99 7.69
CA PHE A 154 -2.21 -10.39 6.39
C PHE A 154 -0.96 -9.50 6.33
N LEU A 155 -0.54 -8.87 7.45
CA LEU A 155 0.70 -8.09 7.49
C LEU A 155 1.94 -9.00 7.45
N ALA A 156 1.84 -10.18 8.06
CA ALA A 156 2.88 -11.19 7.96
C ALA A 156 2.98 -11.73 6.53
N GLU A 157 1.86 -12.04 5.90
CA GLU A 157 1.78 -12.48 4.50
C GLU A 157 2.36 -11.41 3.57
N LEU A 158 1.96 -10.16 3.72
CA LEU A 158 2.48 -9.03 2.95
C LEU A 158 3.99 -8.88 3.14
N PHE A 159 4.48 -8.97 4.38
CA PHE A 159 5.91 -8.88 4.66
C PHE A 159 6.69 -10.00 3.98
N ILE A 160 6.21 -11.25 4.07
CA ILE A 160 6.85 -12.41 3.46
C ILE A 160 6.86 -12.27 1.93
N SER A 161 5.74 -11.87 1.31
CA SER A 161 5.62 -11.64 -0.12
C SER A 161 6.60 -10.57 -0.59
N GLN A 162 6.63 -9.40 0.06
CA GLN A 162 7.55 -8.31 -0.29
C GLN A 162 9.02 -8.68 -0.09
N CYS A 163 9.32 -9.46 0.95
CA CYS A 163 10.65 -10.00 1.17
C CYS A 163 11.06 -10.94 0.02
N TYR A 164 10.16 -11.84 -0.39
CA TYR A 164 10.41 -12.79 -1.48
C TYR A 164 10.61 -12.08 -2.82
N GLU A 165 9.75 -11.12 -3.17
CA GLU A 165 9.89 -10.30 -4.39
C GLU A 165 11.22 -9.55 -4.42
N SER A 166 11.58 -8.89 -3.31
CA SER A 166 12.87 -8.20 -3.19
C SER A 166 14.07 -9.14 -3.38
N LEU A 167 13.97 -10.40 -2.95
CA LEU A 167 15.01 -11.41 -3.16
C LEU A 167 15.08 -11.87 -4.61
N LEU A 168 13.95 -11.99 -5.31
CA LEU A 168 13.91 -12.32 -6.74
C LEU A 168 14.58 -11.21 -7.56
N ASP A 169 14.22 -9.94 -7.31
CA ASP A 169 14.83 -8.78 -8.00
C ASP A 169 16.34 -8.74 -7.77
N GLN A 170 16.79 -9.05 -6.55
CA GLN A 170 18.23 -9.12 -6.24
C GLN A 170 18.92 -10.28 -6.95
N ALA A 171 18.27 -11.45 -7.03
CA ALA A 171 18.82 -12.60 -7.72
C ALA A 171 18.96 -12.31 -9.22
N ASP A 172 17.94 -11.67 -9.84
CA ASP A 172 17.97 -11.27 -11.25
C ASP A 172 19.12 -10.29 -11.52
N ALA A 173 19.33 -9.32 -10.61
CA ALA A 173 20.45 -8.38 -10.70
C ALA A 173 21.82 -9.06 -10.52
N CYS A 174 21.87 -10.23 -9.85
CA CYS A 174 23.06 -11.00 -9.55
C CYS A 174 23.20 -12.26 -10.43
N LYS A 175 22.67 -12.28 -11.64
CA LYS A 175 22.76 -13.39 -12.60
C LYS A 175 22.04 -14.69 -12.16
N GLY A 176 20.98 -14.56 -11.38
CA GLY A 176 20.14 -15.67 -10.95
C GLY A 176 20.50 -16.27 -9.61
N GLU A 177 21.52 -15.75 -8.90
CA GLU A 177 21.92 -16.26 -7.58
C GLU A 177 22.08 -15.14 -6.56
N LEU A 178 21.64 -15.38 -5.34
CA LEU A 178 21.87 -14.45 -4.22
C LEU A 178 23.28 -14.62 -3.65
N PRO A 179 23.99 -13.52 -3.28
CA PRO A 179 25.29 -13.58 -2.63
C PRO A 179 25.28 -14.37 -1.31
N VAL A 180 24.16 -14.34 -0.58
CA VAL A 180 23.95 -15.11 0.64
C VAL A 180 22.66 -15.89 0.50
N ARG A 181 22.74 -17.21 0.75
CA ARG A 181 21.56 -18.09 0.73
C ARG A 181 20.56 -17.65 1.80
N VAL A 182 19.29 -17.53 1.41
CA VAL A 182 18.17 -17.24 2.29
C VAL A 182 17.30 -18.48 2.46
N ASN A 183 16.88 -18.76 3.69
CA ASN A 183 15.93 -19.82 4.00
C ASN A 183 14.72 -19.19 4.70
N PHE A 184 13.53 -19.53 4.22
CA PHE A 184 12.27 -19.24 4.92
C PHE A 184 11.93 -20.45 5.80
N ILE A 185 11.77 -20.21 7.08
CA ILE A 185 11.30 -21.19 8.04
C ILE A 185 9.94 -20.73 8.50
N LEU A 186 8.90 -21.41 8.04
CA LEU A 186 7.51 -21.06 8.28
C LEU A 186 6.93 -22.12 9.21
N GLU A 187 6.77 -21.77 10.48
CA GLU A 187 6.13 -22.61 11.48
C GLU A 187 4.65 -22.26 11.54
N GLU A 188 3.79 -23.27 11.61
CA GLU A 188 2.32 -23.13 11.69
C GLU A 188 1.70 -22.28 10.56
N PHE A 189 2.30 -22.36 9.38
CA PHE A 189 1.79 -21.70 8.19
C PHE A 189 0.67 -22.56 7.58
N CYS A 190 -0.60 -22.24 7.95
CA CYS A 190 -1.81 -22.91 7.47
C CYS A 190 -2.56 -22.06 6.46
#